data_189e237bcd1d4b31d4e2eb009c803bc7
#
_entry.id   189e237bcd1d4b31d4e2eb009c803bc7
#
_cell.length_a   1.000
_cell.length_b   1.000
_cell.length_c   1.000
_cell.angle_alpha   90.00
_cell.angle_beta   90.00
_cell.angle_gamma   90.00
#
_symmetry.space_group_name_H-M   'P 1'
#
loop_
_entity.id
_entity.type
_entity.pdbx_description
1 polymer ?
#
loop_
_entity_poly.entity_id
_entity_poly.type
_entity_poly.pdbx_seq_one_letter_code
_entity_poly.pdbx_strand_id
1 'polypeptide(L)'
;LGHNRLRQNLFNSLETHLLIVIRLIMIASRNTTMAGTTWSLFSFLSKRVTARTAIIGTLLLSILVLACQTTSVANLKTPGKVPVPTYGYEVLHAWPHDRGAYTQGLVFNDGKLIESTGQVGHSSLRRVELETGKVLQKVDVDAPYFAEGITLLKGKIYQLTWQQQLGFIYDAWTFEKIGEFHYQGEGWGLANDGQSLILSDGSNRIRFLDPANFAVRKTIVVVDGKAPVNELNELEYVHGEIYANIWHADRIARINPQTGAVAGWIELTGLLARGEVSDEEAVLNGIAYDETNDRLFVTGKLWPKIFEIRLTRK
;
A
#
# COMPACT_ATOMS: atom_id res chain seq x y z
N LEU A 1 20.86 62.82 -36.34
CA LEU A 1 20.61 61.44 -36.89
C LEU A 1 20.62 60.35 -35.81
N GLY A 2 21.21 60.60 -34.64
CA GLY A 2 21.31 59.56 -33.58
C GLY A 2 20.03 59.37 -32.74
N HIS A 3 19.24 60.38 -32.51
CA HIS A 3 18.06 60.31 -31.63
C HIS A 3 16.87 59.51 -32.21
N ASN A 4 16.71 59.45 -33.51
CA ASN A 4 15.62 58.71 -34.13
C ASN A 4 15.89 57.20 -34.16
N ARG A 5 17.16 56.76 -34.28
CA ARG A 5 17.53 55.32 -34.23
C ARG A 5 17.34 54.73 -32.84
N LEU A 6 17.65 55.48 -31.80
CA LEU A 6 17.42 55.01 -30.41
C LEU A 6 15.94 54.86 -30.08
N ARG A 7 15.10 55.79 -30.55
CA ARG A 7 13.65 55.68 -30.38
C ARG A 7 13.05 54.51 -31.15
N GLN A 8 13.52 54.25 -32.36
CA GLN A 8 13.04 53.12 -33.17
C GLN A 8 13.42 51.77 -32.54
N ASN A 9 14.65 51.66 -32.03
CA ASN A 9 15.11 50.44 -31.36
C ASN A 9 14.40 50.16 -30.01
N LEU A 10 14.07 51.25 -29.24
CA LEU A 10 13.27 51.10 -28.04
C LEU A 10 11.83 50.69 -28.36
N PHE A 11 11.28 51.21 -29.44
CA PHE A 11 9.91 50.85 -29.88
C PHE A 11 9.80 49.41 -30.32
N ASN A 12 10.76 48.96 -31.13
CA ASN A 12 10.81 47.55 -31.58
C ASN A 12 11.09 46.55 -30.42
N SER A 13 11.89 46.95 -29.44
CA SER A 13 12.13 46.15 -28.23
C SER A 13 10.87 46.04 -27.37
N LEU A 14 10.10 47.11 -27.21
CA LEU A 14 8.84 47.09 -26.47
C LEU A 14 7.72 46.26 -27.14
N GLU A 15 7.62 46.33 -28.48
CA GLU A 15 6.68 45.46 -29.21
C GLU A 15 7.05 43.98 -29.07
N THR A 16 8.31 43.65 -29.15
CA THR A 16 8.81 42.27 -28.99
C THR A 16 8.51 41.73 -27.59
N HIS A 17 8.76 42.51 -26.54
CA HIS A 17 8.44 42.11 -25.17
C HIS A 17 6.93 41.99 -24.91
N LEU A 18 6.12 42.88 -25.49
CA LEU A 18 4.66 42.82 -25.37
C LEU A 18 4.09 41.56 -26.04
N LEU A 19 4.63 41.17 -27.20
CA LEU A 19 4.24 39.93 -27.90
C LEU A 19 4.64 38.67 -27.12
N ILE A 20 5.79 38.69 -26.44
CA ILE A 20 6.22 37.59 -25.57
C ILE A 20 5.29 37.45 -24.35
N VAL A 21 4.93 38.56 -23.71
CA VAL A 21 4.02 38.56 -22.56
C VAL A 21 2.62 38.06 -22.98
N ILE A 22 2.11 38.50 -24.12
CA ILE A 22 0.83 38.03 -24.66
C ILE A 22 0.86 36.53 -24.98
N ARG A 23 1.97 36.01 -25.53
CA ARG A 23 2.14 34.57 -25.78
C ARG A 23 2.22 33.78 -24.47
N LEU A 24 2.90 34.26 -23.46
CA LEU A 24 2.99 33.59 -22.15
C LEU A 24 1.61 33.55 -21.45
N ILE A 25 0.82 34.62 -21.56
CA ILE A 25 -0.55 34.66 -21.04
C ILE A 25 -1.46 33.67 -21.79
N MET A 26 -1.31 33.54 -23.11
CA MET A 26 -2.07 32.56 -23.89
C MET A 26 -1.67 31.11 -23.61
N ILE A 27 -0.42 30.86 -23.26
CA ILE A 27 0.04 29.53 -22.83
C ILE A 27 -0.48 29.20 -21.43
N ALA A 28 -0.47 30.16 -20.52
CA ALA A 28 -1.02 29.98 -19.17
C ALA A 28 -2.55 29.77 -19.15
N SER A 29 -3.28 30.40 -20.06
CA SER A 29 -4.74 30.25 -20.18
C SER A 29 -5.18 28.94 -20.85
N ARG A 30 -4.32 28.24 -21.55
CA ARG A 30 -4.60 26.89 -22.09
C ARG A 30 -4.57 25.78 -21.04
N ASN A 31 -3.97 26.03 -19.88
CA ASN A 31 -3.87 25.06 -18.80
C ASN A 31 -4.90 25.27 -17.67
N THR A 32 -5.80 26.25 -17.82
CA THR A 32 -6.90 26.46 -16.87
C THR A 32 -8.21 26.52 -17.65
N THR A 33 -9.06 25.53 -17.45
CA THR A 33 -10.45 25.50 -17.93
C THR A 33 -11.24 26.61 -17.26
N MET A 34 -11.30 27.79 -17.91
CA MET A 34 -12.26 28.83 -17.57
C MET A 34 -13.06 29.23 -18.81
N ALA A 35 -14.36 29.11 -18.66
CA ALA A 35 -15.33 29.31 -19.71
C ALA A 35 -15.58 30.78 -20.07
N GLY A 36 -15.54 31.09 -21.32
CA GLY A 36 -16.69 31.71 -22.02
C GLY A 36 -16.83 33.22 -22.07
N THR A 37 -16.09 34.12 -21.35
CA THR A 37 -16.44 35.54 -21.31
C THR A 37 -15.35 36.56 -21.65
N THR A 38 -14.15 36.15 -21.98
CA THR A 38 -13.00 37.08 -22.18
C THR A 38 -12.65 37.40 -23.65
N TRP A 39 -13.27 36.77 -24.63
CA TRP A 39 -12.90 36.96 -26.05
C TRP A 39 -13.46 38.20 -26.75
N SER A 40 -14.49 38.87 -26.21
CA SER A 40 -15.09 40.03 -26.89
C SER A 40 -14.37 41.35 -26.63
N LEU A 41 -13.58 41.49 -25.60
CA LEU A 41 -12.87 42.72 -25.22
C LEU A 41 -11.52 42.94 -25.95
N PHE A 42 -10.91 41.87 -26.46
CA PHE A 42 -9.58 41.96 -27.10
C PHE A 42 -9.58 42.46 -28.55
N SER A 43 -10.69 42.38 -29.25
CA SER A 43 -10.75 42.77 -30.67
C SER A 43 -10.89 44.29 -30.88
N PHE A 44 -11.23 45.07 -29.86
CA PHE A 44 -11.47 46.51 -29.97
C PHE A 44 -10.22 47.39 -29.69
N LEU A 45 -9.18 46.86 -29.07
CA LEU A 45 -8.01 47.62 -28.59
C LEU A 45 -6.81 47.69 -29.55
N SER A 46 -6.94 47.17 -30.77
CA SER A 46 -5.76 47.08 -31.69
C SER A 46 -5.59 48.27 -32.65
N LYS A 47 -6.45 49.31 -32.58
CA LYS A 47 -6.33 50.47 -33.49
C LYS A 47 -6.12 51.76 -32.74
N ARG A 48 -4.88 52.29 -32.80
CA ARG A 48 -4.41 53.62 -32.37
C ARG A 48 -4.25 53.82 -30.85
N VAL A 49 -3.17 53.32 -30.29
CA VAL A 49 -2.75 53.70 -28.93
C VAL A 49 -1.44 54.50 -29.05
N THR A 50 -1.39 55.75 -28.53
CA THR A 50 -0.19 56.56 -28.38
C THR A 50 0.66 56.01 -27.21
N ALA A 51 2.00 56.16 -27.26
CA ALA A 51 2.95 55.61 -26.29
C ALA A 51 2.59 55.92 -24.80
N ARG A 52 1.94 57.04 -24.55
CA ARG A 52 1.47 57.42 -23.17
C ARG A 52 0.31 56.61 -22.69
N THR A 53 -0.61 56.24 -23.55
CA THR A 53 -1.78 55.39 -23.20
C THR A 53 -1.38 53.93 -23.01
N ALA A 54 -0.37 53.47 -23.73
CA ALA A 54 0.16 52.09 -23.54
C ALA A 54 0.84 51.89 -22.18
N ILE A 55 1.59 52.90 -21.70
CA ILE A 55 2.25 52.83 -20.38
C ILE A 55 1.25 52.82 -19.23
N ILE A 56 0.20 53.65 -19.32
CA ILE A 56 -0.86 53.68 -18.28
C ILE A 56 -1.68 52.38 -18.30
N GLY A 57 -1.96 51.83 -19.49
CA GLY A 57 -2.69 50.58 -19.63
C GLY A 57 -1.92 49.38 -19.07
N THR A 58 -0.59 49.32 -19.29
CA THR A 58 0.26 48.25 -18.73
C THR A 58 0.42 48.38 -17.21
N LEU A 59 0.49 49.61 -16.66
CA LEU A 59 0.57 49.79 -15.21
C LEU A 59 -0.72 49.39 -14.50
N LEU A 60 -1.89 49.77 -15.08
CA LEU A 60 -3.20 49.38 -14.56
C LEU A 60 -3.46 47.89 -14.67
N LEU A 61 -3.01 47.24 -15.76
CA LEU A 61 -3.13 45.80 -15.93
C LEU A 61 -2.23 45.03 -14.95
N SER A 62 -1.01 45.55 -14.68
CA SER A 62 -0.10 45.01 -13.69
C SER A 62 -0.66 45.10 -12.26
N ILE A 63 -1.30 46.22 -11.93
CA ILE A 63 -1.94 46.41 -10.61
C ILE A 63 -3.16 45.49 -10.48
N LEU A 64 -3.96 45.31 -11.55
CA LEU A 64 -5.12 44.42 -11.55
C LEU A 64 -4.73 42.96 -11.41
N VAL A 65 -3.60 42.49 -12.07
CA VAL A 65 -3.08 41.15 -11.94
C VAL A 65 -2.49 40.93 -10.54
N LEU A 66 -1.81 41.92 -9.96
CA LEU A 66 -1.32 41.87 -8.59
C LEU A 66 -2.42 41.82 -7.55
N ALA A 67 -3.51 42.63 -7.74
CA ALA A 67 -4.70 42.60 -6.88
C ALA A 67 -5.48 41.28 -6.98
N CYS A 68 -5.52 40.63 -8.17
CA CYS A 68 -6.14 39.31 -8.34
C CYS A 68 -5.35 38.20 -7.70
N GLN A 69 -4.01 38.31 -7.58
CA GLN A 69 -3.17 37.34 -6.92
C GLN A 69 -3.23 37.43 -5.39
N THR A 70 -3.52 38.61 -4.84
CA THR A 70 -3.58 38.77 -3.39
C THR A 70 -4.93 38.34 -2.79
N THR A 71 -6.00 38.24 -3.58
CA THR A 71 -7.31 37.79 -3.12
C THR A 71 -7.53 36.28 -3.20
N SER A 72 -6.64 35.51 -3.88
CA SER A 72 -6.78 34.06 -4.04
C SER A 72 -6.03 33.21 -3.02
N VAL A 73 -5.27 33.79 -2.09
CA VAL A 73 -4.50 33.03 -1.10
C VAL A 73 -5.21 32.92 0.27
N ALA A 74 -6.39 33.55 0.41
CA ALA A 74 -7.15 33.42 1.62
C ALA A 74 -8.05 32.18 1.58
N ASN A 75 -7.67 31.17 2.38
CA ASN A 75 -8.47 30.00 2.77
C ASN A 75 -8.54 28.81 1.79
N LEU A 76 -7.43 28.34 1.25
CA LEU A 76 -7.29 26.88 1.11
C LEU A 76 -7.04 26.31 2.53
N LYS A 77 -8.12 26.02 3.26
CA LYS A 77 -8.05 25.07 4.36
C LYS A 77 -7.36 23.84 3.79
N THR A 78 -6.15 23.56 4.25
CA THR A 78 -5.52 22.24 4.05
C THR A 78 -6.61 21.22 4.37
N PRO A 79 -6.96 20.29 3.47
CA PRO A 79 -7.92 19.26 3.80
C PRO A 79 -7.46 18.65 5.12
N GLY A 80 -8.27 18.76 6.18
CA GLY A 80 -7.95 18.17 7.46
C GLY A 80 -7.63 16.70 7.18
N LYS A 81 -6.50 16.19 7.72
CA LYS A 81 -6.13 14.79 7.61
C LYS A 81 -7.35 13.97 8.03
N VAL A 82 -8.04 13.33 7.09
CA VAL A 82 -9.09 12.38 7.42
C VAL A 82 -8.39 11.26 8.19
N PRO A 83 -8.76 11.03 9.45
CA PRO A 83 -8.14 9.95 10.23
C PRO A 83 -8.30 8.63 9.47
N VAL A 84 -7.25 7.81 9.48
CA VAL A 84 -7.32 6.45 8.95
C VAL A 84 -8.39 5.70 9.76
N PRO A 85 -9.40 5.09 9.12
CA PRO A 85 -10.48 4.43 9.83
C PRO A 85 -9.96 3.24 10.64
N THR A 86 -10.53 3.05 11.83
CA THR A 86 -10.26 1.92 12.69
C THR A 86 -11.49 1.03 12.76
N TYR A 87 -11.27 -0.27 12.60
CA TYR A 87 -12.29 -1.31 12.66
C TYR A 87 -12.08 -2.12 13.94
N GLY A 88 -13.17 -2.51 14.54
CA GLY A 88 -13.23 -3.58 15.54
C GLY A 88 -13.59 -4.90 14.86
N TYR A 89 -13.94 -5.88 15.67
CA TYR A 89 -14.30 -7.20 15.21
C TYR A 89 -15.52 -7.75 15.98
N GLU A 90 -16.19 -8.68 15.34
CA GLU A 90 -17.15 -9.60 15.93
C GLU A 90 -16.65 -11.02 15.66
N VAL A 91 -16.55 -11.85 16.68
CA VAL A 91 -16.19 -13.26 16.52
C VAL A 91 -17.43 -14.03 16.08
N LEU A 92 -17.37 -14.60 14.89
CA LEU A 92 -18.44 -15.45 14.36
C LEU A 92 -18.27 -16.89 14.83
N HIS A 93 -17.02 -17.41 14.77
CA HIS A 93 -16.65 -18.74 15.22
C HIS A 93 -15.25 -18.75 15.83
N ALA A 94 -14.98 -19.74 16.67
CA ALA A 94 -13.65 -20.04 17.17
C ALA A 94 -13.45 -21.57 17.11
N TRP A 95 -12.44 -21.98 16.36
CA TRP A 95 -12.08 -23.38 16.21
C TRP A 95 -10.80 -23.75 16.95
N PRO A 96 -10.63 -25.05 17.29
CA PRO A 96 -9.39 -25.51 17.89
C PRO A 96 -8.18 -25.24 16.98
N HIS A 97 -7.07 -24.87 17.59
CA HIS A 97 -5.77 -24.75 16.90
C HIS A 97 -4.68 -25.41 17.74
N ASP A 98 -3.65 -25.92 17.09
CA ASP A 98 -2.54 -26.59 17.73
C ASP A 98 -1.67 -25.61 18.54
N ARG A 99 -1.66 -25.76 19.86
CA ARG A 99 -0.83 -24.92 20.77
C ARG A 99 0.68 -25.05 20.52
N GLY A 100 1.12 -26.04 19.79
CA GLY A 100 2.50 -26.19 19.34
C GLY A 100 2.80 -25.51 18.00
N ALA A 101 1.80 -24.94 17.36
CA ALA A 101 1.96 -24.25 16.08
C ALA A 101 2.55 -22.85 16.27
N TYR A 102 3.82 -22.68 15.95
CA TYR A 102 4.44 -21.36 15.87
C TYR A 102 4.11 -20.77 14.48
N THR A 103 2.88 -20.29 14.32
CA THR A 103 2.29 -19.88 13.03
C THR A 103 3.05 -18.70 12.42
N GLN A 104 3.53 -18.89 11.19
CA GLN A 104 4.26 -17.89 10.43
C GLN A 104 3.59 -17.57 9.09
N GLY A 105 2.66 -18.40 8.64
CA GLY A 105 1.87 -18.13 7.46
C GLY A 105 0.61 -18.99 7.45
N LEU A 106 -0.48 -18.44 6.94
CA LEU A 106 -1.78 -19.09 6.93
C LEU A 106 -2.48 -18.80 5.59
N VAL A 107 -3.11 -19.82 4.99
CA VAL A 107 -3.89 -19.70 3.76
C VAL A 107 -5.15 -20.56 3.88
N PHE A 108 -6.31 -20.02 3.50
CA PHE A 108 -7.52 -20.80 3.33
C PHE A 108 -7.60 -21.38 1.92
N ASN A 109 -7.83 -22.67 1.80
CA ASN A 109 -7.99 -23.33 0.51
C ASN A 109 -8.92 -24.54 0.61
N ASP A 110 -9.98 -24.55 -0.19
CA ASP A 110 -10.91 -25.67 -0.35
C ASP A 110 -11.43 -26.22 1.00
N GLY A 111 -11.93 -25.32 1.86
CA GLY A 111 -12.49 -25.67 3.17
C GLY A 111 -11.46 -26.04 4.24
N LYS A 112 -10.17 -25.92 3.97
CA LYS A 112 -9.07 -26.26 4.88
C LYS A 112 -8.08 -25.12 5.00
N LEU A 113 -7.26 -25.19 6.04
CA LEU A 113 -6.14 -24.27 6.20
C LEU A 113 -4.85 -24.94 5.73
N ILE A 114 -4.00 -24.17 5.07
CA ILE A 114 -2.60 -24.49 4.85
C ILE A 114 -1.81 -23.58 5.78
N GLU A 115 -0.95 -24.13 6.60
CA GLU A 115 -0.23 -23.43 7.64
C GLU A 115 1.26 -23.69 7.55
N SER A 116 2.05 -22.63 7.64
CA SER A 116 3.49 -22.68 7.85
C SER A 116 3.81 -22.40 9.30
N THR A 117 4.60 -23.27 9.92
CA THR A 117 5.07 -23.06 11.29
C THR A 117 6.59 -22.90 11.31
N GLY A 118 7.06 -21.94 12.14
CA GLY A 118 8.47 -21.67 12.33
C GLY A 118 9.12 -22.55 13.39
N GLN A 119 10.33 -22.16 13.77
CA GLN A 119 11.30 -22.77 14.70
C GLN A 119 12.24 -23.78 14.05
N VAL A 120 13.55 -23.54 14.18
CA VAL A 120 14.60 -24.41 13.62
C VAL A 120 14.47 -25.84 14.17
N GLY A 121 14.41 -26.82 13.28
CA GLY A 121 14.22 -28.23 13.63
C GLY A 121 12.76 -28.60 13.95
N HIS A 122 11.84 -27.67 13.94
CA HIS A 122 10.40 -27.89 14.18
C HIS A 122 9.51 -27.23 13.12
N SER A 123 10.09 -26.51 12.18
CA SER A 123 9.37 -25.86 11.07
C SER A 123 8.64 -26.88 10.21
N SER A 124 7.44 -26.52 9.75
CA SER A 124 6.64 -27.42 8.92
C SER A 124 5.68 -26.66 8.00
N LEU A 125 5.26 -27.36 6.94
CA LEU A 125 4.10 -27.00 6.12
C LEU A 125 2.98 -28.01 6.42
N ARG A 126 1.78 -27.55 6.77
CA ARG A 126 0.68 -28.38 7.22
C ARG A 126 -0.62 -28.07 6.50
N ARG A 127 -1.44 -29.10 6.26
CA ARG A 127 -2.86 -28.96 5.91
C ARG A 127 -3.68 -29.30 7.13
N VAL A 128 -4.53 -28.39 7.55
CA VAL A 128 -5.29 -28.47 8.80
C VAL A 128 -6.78 -28.43 8.49
N GLU A 129 -7.54 -29.34 9.11
CA GLU A 129 -8.99 -29.32 9.12
C GLU A 129 -9.48 -28.18 10.03
N LEU A 130 -10.24 -27.23 9.47
CA LEU A 130 -10.63 -26.03 10.19
C LEU A 130 -11.43 -26.33 11.47
N GLU A 131 -12.43 -27.19 11.38
CA GLU A 131 -13.40 -27.44 12.45
C GLU A 131 -12.79 -28.16 13.67
N THR A 132 -11.75 -28.95 13.45
CA THR A 132 -11.15 -29.80 14.50
C THR A 132 -9.73 -29.41 14.87
N GLY A 133 -9.05 -28.60 14.06
CA GLY A 133 -7.64 -28.32 14.20
C GLY A 133 -6.72 -29.52 13.89
N LYS A 134 -7.29 -30.61 13.33
CA LYS A 134 -6.54 -31.82 13.01
C LYS A 134 -5.60 -31.58 11.82
N VAL A 135 -4.33 -31.93 12.00
CA VAL A 135 -3.35 -31.96 10.91
C VAL A 135 -3.62 -33.19 10.03
N LEU A 136 -4.03 -32.94 8.79
CA LEU A 136 -4.37 -33.97 7.79
C LEU A 136 -3.14 -34.39 6.98
N GLN A 137 -2.23 -33.45 6.74
CA GLN A 137 -0.99 -33.64 5.98
C GLN A 137 0.09 -32.73 6.55
N LYS A 138 1.32 -33.20 6.59
CA LYS A 138 2.46 -32.44 7.11
C LYS A 138 3.74 -32.81 6.35
N VAL A 139 4.54 -31.79 6.08
CA VAL A 139 5.93 -31.91 5.64
C VAL A 139 6.79 -31.12 6.60
N ASP A 140 7.81 -31.76 7.17
CA ASP A 140 8.78 -31.07 8.00
C ASP A 140 9.78 -30.33 7.13
N VAL A 141 10.19 -29.15 7.58
CA VAL A 141 11.23 -28.34 6.94
C VAL A 141 12.55 -28.64 7.65
N ASP A 142 13.54 -29.09 6.89
CA ASP A 142 14.83 -29.49 7.42
C ASP A 142 15.54 -28.33 8.15
N ALA A 143 16.29 -28.67 9.22
CA ALA A 143 17.26 -27.75 9.79
C ALA A 143 18.37 -27.43 8.74
N PRO A 144 18.92 -26.22 8.68
CA PRO A 144 18.82 -25.14 9.66
C PRO A 144 17.73 -24.09 9.37
N TYR A 145 16.73 -24.42 8.56
CA TYR A 145 15.75 -23.44 8.12
C TYR A 145 14.70 -23.15 9.20
N PHE A 146 14.39 -21.86 9.33
CA PHE A 146 13.23 -21.38 10.05
C PHE A 146 12.19 -21.00 9.00
N ALA A 147 11.10 -21.77 8.88
CA ALA A 147 10.05 -21.49 7.91
C ALA A 147 9.20 -20.29 8.33
N GLU A 148 8.79 -19.52 7.34
CA GLU A 148 8.08 -18.27 7.49
C GLU A 148 6.79 -18.24 6.67
N GLY A 149 6.35 -17.07 6.19
CA GLY A 149 5.14 -16.88 5.44
C GLY A 149 4.96 -17.78 4.23
N ILE A 150 3.71 -18.10 3.93
CA ILE A 150 3.33 -18.91 2.76
C ILE A 150 2.27 -18.20 1.93
N THR A 151 2.17 -18.60 0.66
CA THR A 151 1.03 -18.27 -0.18
C THR A 151 0.76 -19.37 -1.21
N LEU A 152 -0.49 -19.47 -1.64
CA LEU A 152 -0.93 -20.41 -2.67
C LEU A 152 -1.19 -19.65 -3.98
N LEU A 153 -0.42 -19.96 -5.02
CA LEU A 153 -0.60 -19.34 -6.33
C LEU A 153 -0.52 -20.41 -7.44
N LYS A 154 -1.57 -20.52 -8.24
CA LYS A 154 -1.63 -21.41 -9.42
C LYS A 154 -1.25 -22.86 -9.12
N GLY A 155 -1.80 -23.43 -8.04
CA GLY A 155 -1.57 -24.81 -7.63
C GLY A 155 -0.20 -25.09 -6.99
N LYS A 156 0.54 -24.03 -6.64
CA LYS A 156 1.83 -24.12 -5.96
C LYS A 156 1.80 -23.37 -4.65
N ILE A 157 2.37 -23.92 -3.60
CA ILE A 157 2.63 -23.24 -2.34
C ILE A 157 4.06 -22.73 -2.38
N TYR A 158 4.21 -21.44 -2.09
CA TYR A 158 5.50 -20.79 -1.88
C TYR A 158 5.67 -20.58 -0.39
N GLN A 159 6.82 -20.99 0.17
CA GLN A 159 7.15 -20.85 1.59
C GLN A 159 8.49 -20.14 1.74
N LEU A 160 8.54 -19.10 2.55
CA LEU A 160 9.77 -18.38 2.87
C LEU A 160 10.56 -19.09 3.97
N THR A 161 11.83 -18.72 4.08
CA THR A 161 12.66 -18.96 5.27
C THR A 161 13.11 -17.62 5.83
N TRP A 162 13.37 -17.51 7.13
CA TRP A 162 13.67 -16.22 7.78
C TRP A 162 14.88 -15.51 7.17
N GLN A 163 16.10 -16.03 7.37
CA GLN A 163 17.35 -15.33 7.05
C GLN A 163 18.15 -15.94 5.90
N GLN A 164 17.77 -17.11 5.42
CA GLN A 164 18.54 -17.85 4.44
C GLN A 164 18.35 -17.34 3.01
N GLN A 165 17.46 -16.36 2.79
CA GLN A 165 17.15 -15.78 1.47
C GLN A 165 16.73 -16.86 0.46
N LEU A 166 16.18 -17.95 0.96
CA LEU A 166 15.73 -19.13 0.23
C LEU A 166 14.25 -19.36 0.52
N GLY A 167 13.48 -19.69 -0.49
CA GLY A 167 12.11 -20.16 -0.34
C GLY A 167 11.92 -21.50 -1.02
N PHE A 168 10.95 -22.25 -0.55
CA PHE A 168 10.57 -23.55 -1.09
C PHE A 168 9.29 -23.45 -1.90
N ILE A 169 9.19 -24.28 -2.92
CA ILE A 169 7.99 -24.40 -3.76
C ILE A 169 7.49 -25.83 -3.63
N TYR A 170 6.23 -25.97 -3.27
CA TYR A 170 5.56 -27.26 -3.16
C TYR A 170 4.40 -27.37 -4.14
N ASP A 171 4.12 -28.57 -4.59
CA ASP A 171 2.82 -28.88 -5.19
C ASP A 171 1.74 -28.73 -4.11
N ALA A 172 0.68 -27.98 -4.42
CA ALA A 172 -0.33 -27.63 -3.42
C ALA A 172 -1.18 -28.81 -2.97
N TRP A 173 -1.23 -29.90 -3.75
CA TRP A 173 -2.02 -31.06 -3.43
C TRP A 173 -1.21 -32.12 -2.65
N THR A 174 -0.04 -32.48 -3.18
CA THR A 174 0.80 -33.54 -2.62
C THR A 174 1.72 -33.07 -1.51
N PHE A 175 2.01 -31.77 -1.41
CA PHE A 175 3.04 -31.15 -0.59
C PHE A 175 4.47 -31.65 -0.94
N GLU A 176 4.63 -32.24 -2.12
CA GLU A 176 5.95 -32.54 -2.64
C GLU A 176 6.73 -31.26 -2.94
N LYS A 177 7.98 -31.17 -2.49
CA LYS A 177 8.86 -30.04 -2.82
C LYS A 177 9.28 -30.17 -4.29
N ILE A 178 8.81 -29.22 -5.13
CA ILE A 178 9.02 -29.21 -6.57
C ILE A 178 10.04 -28.16 -7.02
N GLY A 179 10.55 -27.33 -6.11
CA GLY A 179 11.55 -26.33 -6.44
C GLY A 179 11.94 -25.45 -5.27
N GLU A 180 12.81 -24.51 -5.57
CA GLU A 180 13.34 -23.50 -4.66
C GLU A 180 13.42 -22.16 -5.37
N PHE A 181 13.43 -21.07 -4.61
CA PHE A 181 13.64 -19.73 -5.14
C PHE A 181 14.44 -18.88 -4.17
N HIS A 182 15.06 -17.82 -4.70
CA HIS A 182 15.86 -16.91 -3.92
C HIS A 182 15.27 -15.50 -3.90
N TYR A 183 15.42 -14.84 -2.78
CA TYR A 183 15.07 -13.43 -2.60
C TYR A 183 16.13 -12.74 -1.72
N GLN A 184 16.12 -11.41 -1.65
CA GLN A 184 17.11 -10.66 -0.87
C GLN A 184 16.54 -10.25 0.50
N GLY A 185 17.40 -10.26 1.52
CA GLY A 185 17.02 -9.86 2.88
C GLY A 185 16.28 -10.95 3.63
N GLU A 186 15.58 -10.59 4.69
CA GLU A 186 14.75 -11.51 5.44
C GLU A 186 13.41 -11.76 4.72
N GLY A 187 12.79 -12.90 5.01
CA GLY A 187 11.43 -13.22 4.59
C GLY A 187 10.57 -13.43 5.82
N TRP A 188 9.47 -12.66 5.95
CA TRP A 188 8.53 -12.77 7.05
C TRP A 188 7.16 -13.23 6.55
N GLY A 189 6.33 -12.35 6.02
CA GLY A 189 5.03 -12.68 5.45
C GLY A 189 5.06 -12.84 3.94
N LEU A 190 4.14 -13.63 3.41
CA LEU A 190 3.98 -13.86 1.98
C LEU A 190 2.51 -13.97 1.61
N ALA A 191 2.06 -13.12 0.70
CA ALA A 191 0.74 -13.19 0.05
C ALA A 191 0.88 -13.18 -1.47
N ASN A 192 -0.23 -13.14 -2.20
CA ASN A 192 -0.23 -12.91 -3.64
C ASN A 192 -1.49 -12.16 -4.11
N ASP A 193 -1.38 -11.46 -5.24
CA ASP A 193 -2.49 -10.76 -5.91
C ASP A 193 -2.98 -11.50 -7.18
N GLY A 194 -2.65 -12.79 -7.32
CA GLY A 194 -2.90 -13.59 -8.51
C GLY A 194 -1.85 -13.44 -9.62
N GLN A 195 -0.98 -12.43 -9.54
CA GLN A 195 0.05 -12.11 -10.53
C GLN A 195 1.46 -12.01 -9.96
N SER A 196 1.59 -11.53 -8.74
CA SER A 196 2.86 -11.33 -8.04
C SER A 196 2.83 -12.00 -6.68
N LEU A 197 3.98 -12.46 -6.20
CA LEU A 197 4.18 -12.77 -4.80
C LEU A 197 4.44 -11.46 -4.05
N ILE A 198 3.83 -11.28 -2.89
CA ILE A 198 3.88 -10.07 -2.06
C ILE A 198 4.57 -10.42 -0.76
N LEU A 199 5.75 -9.84 -0.51
CA LEU A 199 6.65 -10.23 0.56
C LEU A 199 6.91 -9.08 1.52
N SER A 200 6.83 -9.34 2.83
CA SER A 200 7.28 -8.49 3.94
C SER A 200 8.61 -9.00 4.51
N ASP A 201 9.34 -8.13 5.23
CA ASP A 201 10.64 -8.40 5.84
C ASP A 201 10.82 -7.72 7.21
N GLY A 202 9.72 -7.43 7.91
CA GLY A 202 9.73 -6.71 9.18
C GLY A 202 9.94 -5.20 9.06
N SER A 203 10.44 -4.71 7.95
CA SER A 203 10.53 -3.26 7.69
C SER A 203 9.17 -2.69 7.25
N ASN A 204 9.14 -1.39 6.95
CA ASN A 204 7.98 -0.74 6.32
C ASN A 204 7.92 -0.93 4.80
N ARG A 205 8.62 -1.92 4.25
CA ARG A 205 8.65 -2.20 2.81
C ARG A 205 7.91 -3.49 2.51
N ILE A 206 7.12 -3.46 1.44
CA ILE A 206 6.52 -4.66 0.86
C ILE A 206 7.00 -4.76 -0.59
N ARG A 207 7.52 -5.92 -0.96
CA ARG A 207 8.06 -6.22 -2.29
C ARG A 207 7.11 -7.09 -3.07
N PHE A 208 6.91 -6.77 -4.35
CA PHE A 208 6.15 -7.59 -5.29
C PHE A 208 7.13 -8.29 -6.21
N LEU A 209 7.14 -9.62 -6.16
CA LEU A 209 8.05 -10.46 -6.94
C LEU A 209 7.32 -11.10 -8.12
N ASP A 210 8.02 -11.24 -9.23
CA ASP A 210 7.57 -12.05 -10.36
C ASP A 210 7.62 -13.53 -9.99
N PRO A 211 6.53 -14.30 -10.01
CA PRO A 211 6.57 -15.73 -9.65
C PRO A 211 7.30 -16.61 -10.65
N ALA A 212 7.67 -16.08 -11.83
CA ALA A 212 8.40 -16.84 -12.84
C ALA A 212 9.94 -16.81 -12.65
N ASN A 213 10.47 -15.69 -12.12
CA ASN A 213 11.92 -15.50 -11.96
C ASN A 213 12.31 -14.82 -10.65
N PHE A 214 11.34 -14.52 -9.77
CA PHE A 214 11.48 -13.93 -8.44
C PHE A 214 12.15 -12.55 -8.41
N ALA A 215 12.23 -11.89 -9.57
CA ALA A 215 12.68 -10.51 -9.67
C ALA A 215 11.68 -9.55 -9.01
N VAL A 216 12.19 -8.55 -8.32
CA VAL A 216 11.35 -7.49 -7.73
C VAL A 216 10.77 -6.61 -8.83
N ARG A 217 9.47 -6.67 -9.04
CA ARG A 217 8.72 -5.83 -9.99
C ARG A 217 8.43 -4.44 -9.40
N LYS A 218 8.17 -4.40 -8.10
CA LYS A 218 7.71 -3.20 -7.39
C LYS A 218 8.04 -3.30 -5.91
N THR A 219 8.30 -2.16 -5.29
CA THR A 219 8.36 -2.02 -3.84
C THR A 219 7.47 -0.85 -3.42
N ILE A 220 6.66 -1.04 -2.39
CA ILE A 220 5.92 0.04 -1.75
C ILE A 220 6.49 0.30 -0.36
N VAL A 221 6.34 1.54 0.11
CA VAL A 221 6.68 1.95 1.47
C VAL A 221 5.38 2.18 2.23
N VAL A 222 5.20 1.43 3.31
CA VAL A 222 3.95 1.47 4.10
C VAL A 222 4.00 2.61 5.09
N VAL A 223 2.96 3.47 5.05
CA VAL A 223 2.86 4.65 5.89
C VAL A 223 1.42 4.87 6.38
N ASP A 224 1.27 5.30 7.62
CA ASP A 224 0.04 5.92 8.13
C ASP A 224 0.21 7.45 8.10
N GLY A 225 -0.33 8.05 7.07
CA GLY A 225 -0.09 9.46 6.76
C GLY A 225 1.38 9.71 6.41
N LYS A 226 2.21 10.16 7.36
CA LYS A 226 3.66 10.37 7.18
C LYS A 226 4.50 9.43 8.04
N ALA A 227 3.88 8.71 8.97
CA ALA A 227 4.58 7.81 9.88
C ALA A 227 4.84 6.47 9.16
N PRO A 228 6.08 5.95 9.16
CA PRO A 228 6.36 4.61 8.66
C PRO A 228 5.68 3.56 9.54
N VAL A 229 5.19 2.49 8.93
CA VAL A 229 4.64 1.32 9.63
C VAL A 229 5.63 0.18 9.47
N ASN A 230 6.40 -0.07 10.51
CA ASN A 230 7.35 -1.18 10.58
C ASN A 230 6.71 -2.43 11.18
N GLU A 231 7.51 -3.48 11.35
CA GLU A 231 7.12 -4.77 11.94
C GLU A 231 6.02 -5.46 11.12
N LEU A 232 6.00 -5.21 9.80
CA LEU A 232 5.08 -5.89 8.89
C LEU A 232 5.45 -7.36 8.83
N ASN A 233 4.54 -8.21 9.28
CA ASN A 233 4.77 -9.65 9.40
C ASN A 233 3.89 -10.44 8.43
N GLU A 234 3.11 -11.36 8.90
CA GLU A 234 2.26 -12.21 8.09
C GLU A 234 1.28 -11.38 7.25
N LEU A 235 1.04 -11.81 6.01
CA LEU A 235 0.31 -11.08 4.98
C LEU A 235 -0.82 -11.91 4.37
N GLU A 236 -1.96 -11.25 4.09
CA GLU A 236 -3.02 -11.79 3.26
C GLU A 236 -3.54 -10.73 2.26
N TYR A 237 -4.01 -11.17 1.10
CA TYR A 237 -4.58 -10.27 0.09
C TYR A 237 -6.10 -10.38 0.08
N VAL A 238 -6.78 -9.32 0.56
CA VAL A 238 -8.23 -9.31 0.81
C VAL A 238 -8.88 -8.13 0.09
N HIS A 239 -9.82 -8.38 -0.82
CA HIS A 239 -10.58 -7.34 -1.53
C HIS A 239 -9.72 -6.25 -2.19
N GLY A 240 -8.56 -6.62 -2.75
CA GLY A 240 -7.68 -5.67 -3.42
C GLY A 240 -6.79 -4.86 -2.47
N GLU A 241 -6.76 -5.18 -1.19
CA GLU A 241 -5.87 -4.62 -0.17
C GLU A 241 -4.93 -5.69 0.40
N ILE A 242 -3.77 -5.26 0.91
CA ILE A 242 -2.89 -6.12 1.68
C ILE A 242 -3.26 -5.96 3.15
N TYR A 243 -3.57 -7.07 3.82
CA TYR A 243 -3.71 -7.13 5.27
C TYR A 243 -2.38 -7.62 5.83
N ALA A 244 -1.83 -6.92 6.82
CA ALA A 244 -0.54 -7.24 7.41
C ALA A 244 -0.63 -7.26 8.94
N ASN A 245 -0.24 -8.37 9.55
CA ASN A 245 0.02 -8.40 10.99
C ASN A 245 1.16 -7.44 11.32
N ILE A 246 1.05 -6.74 12.44
CA ILE A 246 2.15 -5.96 13.01
C ILE A 246 2.72 -6.76 14.18
N TRP A 247 3.97 -7.18 14.07
CA TRP A 247 4.60 -8.01 15.10
C TRP A 247 4.59 -7.32 16.47
N HIS A 248 4.29 -8.07 17.50
CA HIS A 248 4.04 -7.59 18.87
C HIS A 248 2.91 -6.56 19.03
N ALA A 249 1.95 -6.52 18.10
CA ALA A 249 0.76 -5.68 18.24
C ALA A 249 -0.52 -6.46 17.92
N ASP A 250 -1.56 -6.23 18.71
CA ASP A 250 -2.88 -6.85 18.52
C ASP A 250 -3.68 -6.14 17.42
N ARG A 251 -3.06 -5.90 16.26
CA ARG A 251 -3.71 -5.21 15.14
C ARG A 251 -3.17 -5.63 13.78
N ILE A 252 -4.00 -5.41 12.79
CA ILE A 252 -3.69 -5.65 11.38
C ILE A 252 -3.79 -4.32 10.63
N ALA A 253 -2.81 -4.02 9.77
CA ALA A 253 -2.86 -2.90 8.84
C ALA A 253 -3.57 -3.34 7.55
N ARG A 254 -4.55 -2.56 7.09
CA ARG A 254 -5.11 -2.66 5.74
C ARG A 254 -4.34 -1.67 4.87
N ILE A 255 -3.68 -2.15 3.84
CA ILE A 255 -2.68 -1.38 3.07
C ILE A 255 -3.12 -1.32 1.60
N ASN A 256 -3.13 -0.12 1.04
CA ASN A 256 -3.34 0.06 -0.39
C ASN A 256 -2.10 -0.43 -1.16
N PRO A 257 -2.22 -1.45 -2.03
CA PRO A 257 -1.07 -2.05 -2.70
C PRO A 257 -0.44 -1.16 -3.77
N GLN A 258 -1.11 -0.10 -4.24
CA GLN A 258 -0.58 0.84 -5.22
C GLN A 258 0.27 1.93 -4.58
N THR A 259 -0.13 2.40 -3.40
CA THR A 259 0.46 3.59 -2.77
C THR A 259 1.29 3.28 -1.52
N GLY A 260 1.04 2.14 -0.85
CA GLY A 260 1.60 1.83 0.46
C GLY A 260 0.91 2.56 1.62
N ALA A 261 -0.11 3.38 1.34
CA ALA A 261 -0.85 4.06 2.40
C ALA A 261 -1.71 3.06 3.20
N VAL A 262 -1.71 3.18 4.52
CA VAL A 262 -2.66 2.46 5.38
C VAL A 262 -4.06 3.00 5.09
N ALA A 263 -4.94 2.13 4.62
CA ALA A 263 -6.35 2.40 4.31
C ALA A 263 -7.25 2.21 5.54
N GLY A 264 -6.80 1.43 6.52
CA GLY A 264 -7.52 1.15 7.76
C GLY A 264 -6.71 0.33 8.74
N TRP A 265 -7.11 0.36 10.00
CA TRP A 265 -6.58 -0.49 11.07
C TRP A 265 -7.66 -1.44 11.56
N ILE A 266 -7.30 -2.69 11.82
CA ILE A 266 -8.17 -3.66 12.51
C ILE A 266 -7.57 -3.89 13.88
N GLU A 267 -8.28 -3.49 14.94
CA GLU A 267 -7.86 -3.67 16.33
C GLU A 267 -8.45 -4.96 16.88
N LEU A 268 -7.56 -5.87 17.24
CA LEU A 268 -7.89 -7.22 17.71
C LEU A 268 -7.55 -7.42 19.21
N THR A 269 -7.26 -6.35 19.93
CA THR A 269 -7.00 -6.38 21.37
C THR A 269 -8.11 -7.15 22.11
N GLY A 270 -7.73 -8.18 22.86
CA GLY A 270 -8.63 -9.01 23.63
C GLY A 270 -9.31 -10.14 22.83
N LEU A 271 -8.93 -10.37 21.56
CA LEU A 271 -9.42 -11.49 20.76
C LEU A 271 -9.06 -12.83 21.43
N LEU A 272 -7.82 -13.01 21.85
CA LEU A 272 -7.42 -14.09 22.72
C LEU A 272 -7.56 -13.63 24.18
N ALA A 273 -8.25 -14.39 25.01
CA ALA A 273 -8.46 -14.04 26.40
C ALA A 273 -7.14 -14.09 27.18
N ARG A 274 -6.99 -13.19 28.15
CA ARG A 274 -5.81 -13.17 29.02
C ARG A 274 -5.61 -14.51 29.72
N GLY A 275 -4.37 -15.03 29.69
CA GLY A 275 -3.99 -16.28 30.38
C GLY A 275 -4.27 -17.54 29.57
N GLU A 276 -4.81 -17.45 28.35
CA GLU A 276 -4.93 -18.61 27.46
C GLU A 276 -3.56 -19.09 26.94
N VAL A 277 -2.60 -18.19 26.86
CA VAL A 277 -1.18 -18.44 26.54
C VAL A 277 -0.30 -17.72 27.57
N SER A 278 0.87 -18.28 27.85
CA SER A 278 1.86 -17.72 28.78
C SER A 278 3.20 -17.38 28.13
N ASP A 279 3.40 -17.77 26.89
CA ASP A 279 4.62 -17.49 26.14
C ASP A 279 4.54 -16.06 25.57
N GLU A 280 5.61 -15.27 25.77
CA GLU A 280 5.69 -13.89 25.29
C GLU A 280 5.72 -13.81 23.76
N GLU A 281 6.16 -14.89 23.07
CA GLU A 281 6.14 -15.01 21.62
C GLU A 281 4.78 -15.47 21.06
N ALA A 282 3.82 -15.78 21.94
CA ALA A 282 2.46 -16.16 21.52
C ALA A 282 1.66 -14.93 21.08
N VAL A 283 2.13 -14.26 20.04
CA VAL A 283 1.57 -13.03 19.49
C VAL A 283 0.60 -13.32 18.33
N LEU A 284 -0.29 -12.36 18.07
CA LEU A 284 -1.14 -12.36 16.87
C LEU A 284 -0.27 -12.51 15.61
N ASN A 285 -0.49 -13.56 14.84
CA ASN A 285 0.18 -13.80 13.55
C ASN A 285 -0.55 -14.91 12.79
N GLY A 286 -0.99 -14.61 11.57
CA GLY A 286 -1.74 -15.51 10.71
C GLY A 286 -3.09 -14.94 10.33
N ILE A 287 -3.26 -14.66 9.05
CA ILE A 287 -4.49 -14.17 8.42
C ILE A 287 -4.79 -15.11 7.27
N ALA A 288 -6.02 -15.58 7.14
CA ALA A 288 -6.46 -16.31 5.95
C ALA A 288 -7.81 -15.79 5.48
N TYR A 289 -8.03 -15.82 4.17
CA TYR A 289 -9.24 -15.32 3.59
C TYR A 289 -9.89 -16.34 2.65
N ASP A 290 -11.17 -16.65 2.89
CA ASP A 290 -12.02 -17.42 1.97
C ASP A 290 -12.74 -16.43 1.04
N GLU A 291 -12.18 -16.22 -0.15
CA GLU A 291 -12.72 -15.31 -1.15
C GLU A 291 -14.12 -15.73 -1.64
N THR A 292 -14.42 -17.04 -1.63
CA THR A 292 -15.70 -17.57 -2.13
C THR A 292 -16.87 -17.21 -1.21
N ASN A 293 -16.64 -17.26 0.12
CA ASN A 293 -17.69 -17.06 1.12
C ASN A 293 -17.49 -15.77 1.93
N ASP A 294 -16.50 -14.94 1.57
CA ASP A 294 -16.17 -13.70 2.26
C ASP A 294 -15.91 -13.89 3.77
N ARG A 295 -15.05 -14.87 4.11
CA ARG A 295 -14.74 -15.23 5.50
C ARG A 295 -13.31 -14.89 5.83
N LEU A 296 -13.11 -14.15 6.91
CA LEU A 296 -11.79 -13.75 7.40
C LEU A 296 -11.42 -14.53 8.67
N PHE A 297 -10.26 -15.19 8.63
CA PHE A 297 -9.72 -15.96 9.74
C PHE A 297 -8.46 -15.32 10.28
N VAL A 298 -8.28 -15.35 11.59
CA VAL A 298 -7.09 -14.86 12.28
C VAL A 298 -6.69 -15.80 13.41
N THR A 299 -5.38 -15.92 13.64
CA THR A 299 -4.81 -16.70 14.72
C THR A 299 -3.52 -16.04 15.23
N GLY A 300 -2.76 -16.74 16.03
CA GLY A 300 -1.44 -16.32 16.51
C GLY A 300 -0.51 -17.50 16.74
N LYS A 301 0.76 -17.18 16.91
CA LYS A 301 1.79 -18.14 17.28
C LYS A 301 1.40 -18.81 18.60
N LEU A 302 1.40 -20.15 18.61
CA LEU A 302 1.06 -20.96 19.80
C LEU A 302 -0.36 -20.73 20.35
N TRP A 303 -1.22 -20.07 19.60
CA TRP A 303 -2.59 -19.83 20.02
C TRP A 303 -3.41 -21.12 19.98
N PRO A 304 -4.33 -21.33 20.94
CA PRO A 304 -5.20 -22.51 20.98
C PRO A 304 -6.37 -22.45 20.03
N LYS A 305 -6.57 -21.32 19.34
CA LYS A 305 -7.77 -21.05 18.54
C LYS A 305 -7.45 -20.32 17.26
N ILE A 306 -8.22 -20.62 16.23
CA ILE A 306 -8.40 -19.81 15.04
C ILE A 306 -9.77 -19.15 15.14
N PHE A 307 -9.86 -17.87 14.88
CA PHE A 307 -11.09 -17.10 14.95
C PHE A 307 -11.56 -16.71 13.55
N GLU A 308 -12.81 -16.98 13.22
CA GLU A 308 -13.50 -16.33 12.12
C GLU A 308 -14.10 -15.03 12.63
N ILE A 309 -13.76 -13.93 11.98
CA ILE A 309 -14.18 -12.61 12.41
C ILE A 309 -14.90 -11.84 11.30
N ARG A 310 -15.80 -10.97 11.71
CA ARG A 310 -16.39 -9.93 10.86
C ARG A 310 -15.94 -8.57 11.33
N LEU A 311 -15.53 -7.70 10.39
CA LEU A 311 -15.11 -6.36 10.72
C LEU A 311 -16.31 -5.49 11.07
N THR A 312 -16.16 -4.68 12.12
CA THR A 312 -17.16 -3.70 12.57
C THR A 312 -16.55 -2.31 12.52
N ARG A 313 -17.31 -1.30 12.12
CA ARG A 313 -16.85 0.10 12.21
C ARG A 313 -16.87 0.53 13.68
N LYS A 314 -15.77 1.16 14.11
CA LYS A 314 -15.70 1.85 15.40
C LYS A 314 -16.15 3.29 15.26
#